data_af90f04ebd5340282d29d2613cc83cb6
#
_entry.id   af90f04ebd5340282d29d2613cc83cb6
#
_cell.length_a   1.000
_cell.length_b   1.000
_cell.length_c   1.000
_cell.angle_alpha   90.00
_cell.angle_beta   90.00
_cell.angle_gamma   90.00
#
_symmetry.space_group_name_H-M   'P 1'
#
loop_
_entity.id
_entity.type
_entity.pdbx_description
1 polymer ?
#
loop_
_entity_poly.entity_id
_entity_poly.type
_entity_poly.pdbx_seq_one_letter_code
_entity_poly.pdbx_strand_id
1 'polypeptide(L)'
;GGFGGLPVVAFEEVDSLYPAASHEMFVAVGYRQVNQVRAEIYRQAKAKGYSLLTYVSPHCVNMAAGIGDNCFIFEDNTLQPFVTIGNNVVLWSGNHIGHHSTIGDHCYITSHVVISGHCRVEPYCFLGVNATLRDSITIAESCVIGAGALIMKSTTPKQVYLGERTKPFAKASDEINL
;
A
#
# COMPACT_ATOMS: atom_id res chain seq x y z
N GLY A 1 18.54 -23.22 8.80
CA GLY A 1 18.07 -22.34 9.86
C GLY A 1 16.56 -22.42 10.03
N GLY A 2 15.99 -21.78 11.06
CA GLY A 2 14.56 -21.76 11.32
C GLY A 2 14.14 -20.44 11.98
N PHE A 3 12.90 -20.06 11.78
CA PHE A 3 12.27 -18.92 12.43
C PHE A 3 10.87 -19.31 12.90
N GLY A 4 10.56 -19.09 14.19
CA GLY A 4 9.27 -19.46 14.77
C GLY A 4 8.88 -20.93 14.62
N GLY A 5 9.86 -21.85 14.59
CA GLY A 5 9.63 -23.28 14.36
C GLY A 5 9.46 -23.69 12.89
N LEU A 6 9.48 -22.71 11.96
CA LEU A 6 9.38 -22.96 10.52
C LEU A 6 10.78 -22.98 9.87
N PRO A 7 11.01 -23.79 8.81
CA PRO A 7 12.26 -23.79 8.08
C PRO A 7 12.49 -22.44 7.36
N VAL A 8 13.75 -22.01 7.32
CA VAL A 8 14.18 -20.85 6.55
C VAL A 8 15.17 -21.32 5.49
N VAL A 9 14.87 -21.00 4.23
CA VAL A 9 15.67 -21.38 3.05
C VAL A 9 16.02 -20.11 2.26
N ALA A 10 17.07 -20.19 1.45
CA ALA A 10 17.42 -19.11 0.52
C ALA A 10 16.33 -18.98 -0.56
N PHE A 11 16.00 -17.74 -0.95
CA PHE A 11 14.98 -17.49 -1.98
C PHE A 11 15.38 -18.10 -3.34
N GLU A 12 16.68 -18.14 -3.61
CA GLU A 12 17.26 -18.74 -4.82
C GLU A 12 16.98 -20.24 -4.93
N GLU A 13 16.86 -20.93 -3.80
CA GLU A 13 16.66 -22.39 -3.71
C GLU A 13 15.21 -22.78 -3.43
N VAL A 14 14.31 -21.80 -3.22
CA VAL A 14 12.97 -22.05 -2.72
C VAL A 14 12.17 -22.99 -3.62
N ASP A 15 12.28 -22.85 -4.94
CA ASP A 15 11.53 -23.65 -5.91
C ASP A 15 11.99 -25.12 -5.99
N SER A 16 13.23 -25.42 -5.58
CA SER A 16 13.72 -26.80 -5.50
C SER A 16 13.20 -27.53 -4.24
N LEU A 17 12.97 -26.78 -3.15
CA LEU A 17 12.52 -27.33 -1.87
C LEU A 17 10.99 -27.25 -1.70
N TYR A 18 10.37 -26.24 -2.27
CA TYR A 18 8.93 -25.96 -2.23
C TYR A 18 8.41 -25.67 -3.64
N PRO A 19 8.23 -26.70 -4.49
CA PRO A 19 7.87 -26.50 -5.90
C PRO A 19 6.56 -25.71 -6.08
N ALA A 20 6.54 -24.79 -7.04
CA ALA A 20 5.39 -23.93 -7.36
C ALA A 20 4.13 -24.72 -7.76
N ALA A 21 4.28 -25.95 -8.24
CA ALA A 21 3.16 -26.85 -8.56
C ALA A 21 2.32 -27.28 -7.34
N SER A 22 2.89 -27.18 -6.12
CA SER A 22 2.25 -27.61 -4.87
C SER A 22 2.29 -26.58 -3.76
N HIS A 23 2.91 -25.42 -4.01
CA HIS A 23 3.03 -24.35 -3.03
C HIS A 23 2.65 -23.01 -3.63
N GLU A 24 2.05 -22.16 -2.83
CA GLU A 24 1.80 -20.77 -3.11
C GLU A 24 2.80 -19.91 -2.33
N MET A 25 2.98 -18.65 -2.74
CA MET A 25 3.92 -17.75 -2.08
C MET A 25 3.25 -16.43 -1.73
N PHE A 26 3.77 -15.77 -0.70
CA PHE A 26 3.46 -14.39 -0.38
C PHE A 26 4.77 -13.59 -0.21
N VAL A 27 4.93 -12.50 -0.96
CA VAL A 27 6.11 -11.64 -0.91
C VAL A 27 5.93 -10.57 0.16
N ALA A 28 6.41 -10.85 1.38
CA ALA A 28 6.31 -9.98 2.55
C ALA A 28 7.51 -9.02 2.65
N VAL A 29 7.67 -8.12 1.67
CA VAL A 29 8.77 -7.14 1.61
C VAL A 29 8.20 -5.73 1.75
N GLY A 30 8.88 -4.86 2.52
CA GLY A 30 8.46 -3.47 2.74
C GLY A 30 8.69 -2.55 1.53
N TYR A 31 8.71 -1.24 1.77
CA TYR A 31 8.67 -0.18 0.76
C TYR A 31 10.05 0.37 0.34
N ARG A 32 11.13 -0.37 0.57
CA ARG A 32 12.49 0.08 0.20
C ARG A 32 12.58 0.50 -1.27
N GLN A 33 13.32 1.58 -1.54
CA GLN A 33 13.50 2.19 -2.88
C GLN A 33 12.15 2.48 -3.57
N VAL A 34 11.22 3.09 -2.83
CA VAL A 34 9.87 3.38 -3.32
C VAL A 34 9.24 2.14 -3.97
N ASN A 35 9.13 1.07 -3.17
CA ASN A 35 8.55 -0.24 -3.52
C ASN A 35 9.33 -1.08 -4.56
N GLN A 36 10.42 -0.59 -5.14
CA GLN A 36 11.13 -1.30 -6.22
C GLN A 36 11.68 -2.65 -5.76
N VAL A 37 12.20 -2.75 -4.53
CA VAL A 37 12.72 -4.02 -3.99
C VAL A 37 11.60 -5.07 -3.90
N ARG A 38 10.41 -4.69 -3.38
CA ARG A 38 9.26 -5.62 -3.30
C ARG A 38 8.79 -6.04 -4.69
N ALA A 39 8.72 -5.09 -5.62
CA ALA A 39 8.33 -5.36 -7.00
C ALA A 39 9.30 -6.32 -7.71
N GLU A 40 10.59 -6.21 -7.44
CA GLU A 40 11.57 -7.13 -8.01
C GLU A 40 11.41 -8.55 -7.49
N ILE A 41 11.29 -8.72 -6.16
CA ILE A 41 11.04 -10.06 -5.56
C ILE A 41 9.71 -10.65 -6.04
N TYR A 42 8.67 -9.80 -6.18
CA TYR A 42 7.39 -10.22 -6.77
C TYR A 42 7.58 -10.79 -8.19
N ARG A 43 8.29 -10.08 -9.06
CA ARG A 43 8.56 -10.56 -10.44
C ARG A 43 9.35 -11.85 -10.46
N GLN A 44 10.36 -11.99 -9.58
CA GLN A 44 11.15 -13.21 -9.46
C GLN A 44 10.29 -14.38 -8.97
N ALA A 45 9.41 -14.17 -7.99
CA ALA A 45 8.48 -15.19 -7.51
C ALA A 45 7.54 -15.67 -8.64
N LYS A 46 6.99 -14.74 -9.43
CA LYS A 46 6.17 -15.07 -10.62
C LYS A 46 6.99 -15.81 -11.68
N ALA A 47 8.25 -15.41 -11.92
CA ALA A 47 9.14 -16.08 -12.86
C ALA A 47 9.49 -17.52 -12.44
N LYS A 48 9.53 -17.81 -11.13
CA LYS A 48 9.65 -19.17 -10.57
C LYS A 48 8.35 -19.98 -10.68
N GLY A 49 7.24 -19.39 -11.18
CA GLY A 49 5.97 -20.06 -11.42
C GLY A 49 4.99 -20.03 -10.26
N TYR A 50 5.26 -19.33 -9.17
CA TYR A 50 4.36 -19.29 -8.01
C TYR A 50 3.07 -18.53 -8.28
N SER A 51 1.95 -19.09 -7.85
CA SER A 51 0.74 -18.34 -7.53
C SER A 51 0.99 -17.52 -6.28
N LEU A 52 0.60 -16.24 -6.30
CA LEU A 52 0.83 -15.35 -5.17
C LEU A 52 -0.47 -15.08 -4.42
N LEU A 53 -0.42 -15.32 -3.11
CA LEU A 53 -1.57 -15.17 -2.23
C LEU A 53 -1.92 -13.69 -2.00
N THR A 54 -3.19 -13.39 -1.91
CA THR A 54 -3.70 -12.12 -1.40
C THR A 54 -4.37 -12.33 -0.06
N TYR A 55 -4.00 -11.52 0.92
CA TYR A 55 -4.65 -11.46 2.22
C TYR A 55 -5.54 -10.23 2.31
N VAL A 56 -6.80 -10.44 2.64
CA VAL A 56 -7.75 -9.37 2.99
C VAL A 56 -8.28 -9.68 4.39
N SER A 57 -8.08 -8.75 5.32
CA SER A 57 -8.57 -8.90 6.69
C SER A 57 -10.10 -9.11 6.72
N PRO A 58 -10.61 -10.02 7.54
CA PRO A 58 -12.05 -10.20 7.72
C PRO A 58 -12.75 -8.96 8.33
N HIS A 59 -11.98 -8.02 8.90
CA HIS A 59 -12.48 -6.74 9.40
C HIS A 59 -12.38 -5.61 8.35
N CYS A 60 -12.03 -5.92 7.11
CA CYS A 60 -12.07 -4.96 6.00
C CYS A 60 -13.49 -4.87 5.45
N VAL A 61 -14.05 -3.67 5.32
CA VAL A 61 -15.28 -3.43 4.56
C VAL A 61 -14.92 -3.41 3.08
N ASN A 62 -15.08 -4.55 2.41
CA ASN A 62 -14.64 -4.74 1.03
C ASN A 62 -15.81 -4.77 0.06
N MET A 63 -15.97 -3.68 -0.72
CA MET A 63 -16.89 -3.57 -1.86
C MET A 63 -16.14 -3.33 -3.18
N ALA A 64 -14.83 -3.64 -3.23
CA ALA A 64 -14.01 -3.46 -4.41
C ALA A 64 -14.50 -4.33 -5.58
N ALA A 65 -14.37 -3.82 -6.80
CA ALA A 65 -14.67 -4.55 -8.03
C ALA A 65 -13.60 -5.60 -8.38
N GLY A 66 -12.37 -5.41 -7.88
CA GLY A 66 -11.28 -6.36 -8.09
C GLY A 66 -10.05 -6.02 -7.25
N ILE A 67 -9.34 -7.06 -6.84
CA ILE A 67 -8.08 -7.00 -6.10
C ILE A 67 -7.11 -7.96 -6.78
N GLY A 68 -5.90 -7.50 -7.09
CA GLY A 68 -4.84 -8.29 -7.69
C GLY A 68 -4.21 -9.32 -6.76
N ASP A 69 -3.15 -9.95 -7.23
CA ASP A 69 -2.39 -10.93 -6.44
C ASP A 69 -1.32 -10.26 -5.56
N ASN A 70 -0.80 -11.03 -4.60
CA ASN A 70 0.18 -10.57 -3.59
C ASN A 70 -0.22 -9.30 -2.85
N CYS A 71 -1.52 -9.04 -2.67
CA CYS A 71 -2.00 -7.91 -1.91
C CYS A 71 -2.09 -8.24 -0.41
N PHE A 72 -1.78 -7.25 0.42
CA PHE A 72 -1.95 -7.33 1.87
C PHE A 72 -2.83 -6.18 2.33
N ILE A 73 -4.09 -6.49 2.66
CA ILE A 73 -5.09 -5.52 3.09
C ILE A 73 -5.44 -5.79 4.55
N PHE A 74 -5.00 -4.89 5.41
CA PHE A 74 -5.13 -5.01 6.86
C PHE A 74 -6.56 -4.68 7.33
N GLU A 75 -6.77 -4.71 8.66
CA GLU A 75 -8.05 -4.43 9.29
C GLU A 75 -8.52 -2.99 9.09
N ASP A 76 -9.83 -2.79 9.26
CA ASP A 76 -10.52 -1.49 9.26
C ASP A 76 -10.37 -0.66 7.98
N ASN A 77 -9.87 -1.28 6.89
CA ASN A 77 -9.93 -0.65 5.58
C ASN A 77 -11.37 -0.62 5.06
N THR A 78 -11.76 0.49 4.45
CA THR A 78 -13.02 0.63 3.71
C THR A 78 -12.71 0.79 2.22
N LEU A 79 -12.99 -0.23 1.43
CA LEU A 79 -12.92 -0.20 -0.03
C LEU A 79 -14.33 0.02 -0.57
N GLN A 80 -14.62 1.20 -1.09
CA GLN A 80 -15.94 1.56 -1.61
C GLN A 80 -16.26 0.87 -2.95
N PRO A 81 -17.53 0.91 -3.42
CA PRO A 81 -17.93 0.31 -4.69
C PRO A 81 -17.09 0.79 -5.88
N PHE A 82 -16.82 -0.14 -6.79
CA PHE A 82 -16.06 0.08 -8.03
C PHE A 82 -14.59 0.47 -7.83
N VAL A 83 -14.05 0.30 -6.63
CA VAL A 83 -12.61 0.39 -6.40
C VAL A 83 -11.91 -0.79 -7.07
N THR A 84 -10.76 -0.53 -7.68
CA THR A 84 -9.86 -1.58 -8.19
C THR A 84 -8.48 -1.45 -7.56
N ILE A 85 -7.94 -2.57 -7.10
CA ILE A 85 -6.61 -2.67 -6.51
C ILE A 85 -5.76 -3.54 -7.43
N GLY A 86 -4.61 -3.03 -7.84
CA GLY A 86 -3.63 -3.74 -8.63
C GLY A 86 -2.89 -4.84 -7.86
N ASN A 87 -1.80 -5.34 -8.43
CA ASN A 87 -1.01 -6.42 -7.85
C ASN A 87 0.04 -5.89 -6.85
N ASN A 88 0.40 -6.73 -5.89
CA ASN A 88 1.47 -6.45 -4.94
C ASN A 88 1.29 -5.13 -4.18
N VAL A 89 0.04 -4.84 -3.80
CA VAL A 89 -0.37 -3.65 -3.06
C VAL A 89 -0.45 -3.95 -1.58
N VAL A 90 0.04 -3.03 -0.77
CA VAL A 90 -0.10 -3.08 0.69
C VAL A 90 -1.00 -1.93 1.13
N LEU A 91 -2.08 -2.25 1.84
CA LEU A 91 -2.92 -1.30 2.56
C LEU A 91 -2.82 -1.62 4.06
N TRP A 92 -2.18 -0.75 4.82
CA TRP A 92 -2.20 -0.83 6.27
C TRP A 92 -3.58 -0.49 6.83
N SER A 93 -3.73 -0.49 8.15
CA SER A 93 -5.03 -0.38 8.83
C SER A 93 -5.74 0.97 8.61
N GLY A 94 -7.07 0.94 8.56
CA GLY A 94 -7.93 2.12 8.70
C GLY A 94 -7.98 3.06 7.49
N ASN A 95 -7.60 2.63 6.29
CA ASN A 95 -7.69 3.49 5.12
C ASN A 95 -9.13 3.58 4.59
N HIS A 96 -9.46 4.72 4.00
CA HIS A 96 -10.67 4.92 3.22
C HIS A 96 -10.32 5.07 1.74
N ILE A 97 -10.72 4.13 0.93
CA ILE A 97 -10.55 4.18 -0.53
C ILE A 97 -11.91 4.47 -1.16
N GLY A 98 -12.07 5.69 -1.66
CA GLY A 98 -13.32 6.22 -2.20
C GLY A 98 -13.73 5.54 -3.51
N HIS A 99 -15.02 5.54 -3.77
CA HIS A 99 -15.65 4.87 -4.91
C HIS A 99 -15.01 5.21 -6.27
N HIS A 100 -15.00 4.26 -7.19
CA HIS A 100 -14.45 4.42 -8.55
C HIS A 100 -12.95 4.79 -8.58
N SER A 101 -12.24 4.63 -7.46
CA SER A 101 -10.80 4.88 -7.42
C SER A 101 -10.01 3.64 -7.84
N THR A 102 -8.83 3.86 -8.37
CA THR A 102 -7.91 2.80 -8.80
C THR A 102 -6.57 2.96 -8.08
N ILE A 103 -6.08 1.87 -7.50
CA ILE A 103 -4.73 1.78 -6.94
C ILE A 103 -3.89 0.89 -7.86
N GLY A 104 -2.84 1.45 -8.43
CA GLY A 104 -1.92 0.76 -9.33
C GLY A 104 -1.03 -0.25 -8.62
N ASP A 105 -0.32 -1.06 -9.43
CA ASP A 105 0.55 -2.12 -8.94
C ASP A 105 1.67 -1.59 -8.04
N HIS A 106 2.10 -2.43 -7.12
CA HIS A 106 3.24 -2.18 -6.26
C HIS A 106 3.13 -0.98 -5.31
N CYS A 107 1.93 -0.39 -5.15
CA CYS A 107 1.72 0.70 -4.20
C CYS A 107 1.84 0.22 -2.74
N TYR A 108 2.25 1.15 -1.87
CA TYR A 108 2.29 0.95 -0.42
C TYR A 108 1.59 2.11 0.27
N ILE A 109 0.43 1.83 0.85
CA ILE A 109 -0.41 2.81 1.52
C ILE A 109 -0.38 2.49 3.01
N THR A 110 0.11 3.43 3.81
CA THR A 110 0.22 3.27 5.26
C THR A 110 -1.13 3.51 5.93
N SER A 111 -1.16 3.63 7.27
CA SER A 111 -2.43 3.68 8.00
C SER A 111 -3.18 5.01 7.85
N HIS A 112 -4.52 4.93 7.91
CA HIS A 112 -5.43 6.07 7.98
C HIS A 112 -5.30 7.08 6.84
N VAL A 113 -4.94 6.61 5.65
CA VAL A 113 -4.94 7.42 4.45
C VAL A 113 -6.38 7.55 3.92
N VAL A 114 -6.77 8.77 3.53
CA VAL A 114 -8.05 9.03 2.90
C VAL A 114 -7.83 9.33 1.41
N ILE A 115 -8.33 8.44 0.57
CA ILE A 115 -8.41 8.64 -0.88
C ILE A 115 -9.88 8.89 -1.21
N SER A 116 -10.20 10.10 -1.65
CA SER A 116 -11.56 10.46 -2.05
C SER A 116 -11.98 9.72 -3.34
N GLY A 117 -13.23 9.89 -3.78
CA GLY A 117 -13.74 9.20 -4.96
C GLY A 117 -13.05 9.60 -6.27
N HIS A 118 -13.12 8.69 -7.27
CA HIS A 118 -12.57 8.91 -8.62
C HIS A 118 -11.06 9.24 -8.69
N CYS A 119 -10.31 8.85 -7.67
CA CYS A 119 -8.86 9.04 -7.66
C CYS A 119 -8.15 7.91 -8.41
N ARG A 120 -7.00 8.25 -8.99
CA ARG A 120 -6.09 7.28 -9.59
C ARG A 120 -4.73 7.38 -8.92
N VAL A 121 -4.28 6.32 -8.28
CA VAL A 121 -2.92 6.20 -7.75
C VAL A 121 -2.15 5.29 -8.70
N GLU A 122 -1.20 5.87 -9.42
CA GLU A 122 -0.38 5.15 -10.39
C GLU A 122 0.61 4.21 -9.69
N PRO A 123 1.24 3.27 -10.42
CA PRO A 123 2.12 2.26 -9.82
C PRO A 123 3.27 2.84 -8.99
N TYR A 124 3.77 2.01 -8.07
CA TYR A 124 4.94 2.28 -7.20
C TYR A 124 4.77 3.45 -6.22
N CYS A 125 3.59 4.02 -6.05
CA CYS A 125 3.40 5.11 -5.10
C CYS A 125 3.52 4.64 -3.64
N PHE A 126 4.05 5.54 -2.80
CA PHE A 126 4.04 5.41 -1.35
C PHE A 126 3.21 6.54 -0.75
N LEU A 127 2.21 6.20 0.07
CA LEU A 127 1.37 7.16 0.78
C LEU A 127 1.58 7.01 2.30
N GLY A 128 2.08 8.09 2.90
CA GLY A 128 2.37 8.19 4.34
C GLY A 128 1.11 8.31 5.20
N VAL A 129 1.25 7.98 6.47
CA VAL A 129 0.16 7.98 7.48
C VAL A 129 -0.64 9.28 7.46
N ASN A 130 -1.98 9.17 7.50
CA ASN A 130 -2.91 10.30 7.50
C ASN A 130 -2.80 11.22 6.27
N ALA A 131 -2.22 10.78 5.16
CA ALA A 131 -2.29 11.54 3.91
C ALA A 131 -3.73 11.60 3.40
N THR A 132 -4.11 12.73 2.80
CA THR A 132 -5.46 12.92 2.27
C THR A 132 -5.38 13.37 0.83
N LEU A 133 -6.12 12.69 -0.05
CA LEU A 133 -6.24 13.01 -1.46
C LEU A 133 -7.63 13.58 -1.74
N ARG A 134 -7.68 14.75 -2.37
CA ARG A 134 -8.92 15.32 -2.90
C ARG A 134 -9.50 14.40 -3.98
N ASP A 135 -10.79 14.48 -4.21
CA ASP A 135 -11.49 13.73 -5.26
C ASP A 135 -10.99 14.05 -6.69
N SER A 136 -11.11 13.07 -7.56
CA SER A 136 -10.87 13.21 -9.01
C SER A 136 -9.46 13.66 -9.39
N ILE A 137 -8.44 13.27 -8.58
CA ILE A 137 -7.04 13.56 -8.91
C ILE A 137 -6.25 12.28 -9.21
N THR A 138 -5.12 12.47 -9.90
CA THR A 138 -4.17 11.41 -10.17
C THR A 138 -2.88 11.63 -9.35
N ILE A 139 -2.48 10.63 -8.60
CA ILE A 139 -1.14 10.53 -8.03
C ILE A 139 -0.29 9.80 -9.05
N ALA A 140 0.63 10.53 -9.66
CA ALA A 140 1.46 10.01 -10.74
C ALA A 140 2.47 8.96 -10.23
N GLU A 141 2.97 8.13 -11.14
CA GLU A 141 3.85 7.00 -10.87
C GLU A 141 5.05 7.35 -9.96
N SER A 142 5.38 6.44 -9.07
CA SER A 142 6.55 6.53 -8.17
C SER A 142 6.58 7.78 -7.28
N CYS A 143 5.43 8.39 -7.00
CA CYS A 143 5.34 9.49 -6.05
C CYS A 143 5.46 9.01 -4.60
N VAL A 144 6.05 9.85 -3.76
CA VAL A 144 6.05 9.71 -2.30
C VAL A 144 5.20 10.82 -1.70
N ILE A 145 4.09 10.43 -1.09
CA ILE A 145 3.23 11.34 -0.33
C ILE A 145 3.59 11.17 1.16
N GLY A 146 4.10 12.23 1.77
CA GLY A 146 4.51 12.24 3.18
C GLY A 146 3.32 12.16 4.14
N ALA A 147 3.60 11.78 5.38
CA ALA A 147 2.59 11.72 6.43
C ALA A 147 1.87 13.07 6.61
N GLY A 148 0.55 13.03 6.78
CA GLY A 148 -0.29 14.22 6.96
C GLY A 148 -0.36 15.16 5.76
N ALA A 149 0.15 14.77 4.58
CA ALA A 149 0.09 15.62 3.39
C ALA A 149 -1.34 15.69 2.84
N LEU A 150 -1.78 16.90 2.50
CA LEU A 150 -3.05 17.16 1.83
C LEU A 150 -2.79 17.46 0.35
N ILE A 151 -3.22 16.56 -0.54
CA ILE A 151 -3.01 16.68 -1.98
C ILE A 151 -4.30 17.15 -2.65
N MET A 152 -4.27 18.38 -3.16
CA MET A 152 -5.43 19.06 -3.74
C MET A 152 -5.45 19.06 -5.27
N LYS A 153 -4.36 18.61 -5.93
CA LYS A 153 -4.21 18.58 -7.39
C LYS A 153 -3.43 17.33 -7.80
N SER A 154 -3.59 16.90 -9.04
CA SER A 154 -2.79 15.80 -9.60
C SER A 154 -1.29 16.11 -9.50
N THR A 155 -0.51 15.07 -9.23
CA THR A 155 0.94 15.17 -9.00
C THR A 155 1.74 14.96 -10.27
N THR A 156 3.05 15.24 -10.20
CA THR A 156 4.02 14.95 -11.25
C THR A 156 4.79 13.67 -10.89
N PRO A 157 5.14 12.79 -11.84
CA PRO A 157 5.83 11.53 -11.57
C PRO A 157 7.14 11.72 -10.77
N LYS A 158 7.44 10.75 -9.90
CA LYS A 158 8.68 10.66 -9.12
C LYS A 158 8.94 11.84 -8.17
N GLN A 159 7.90 12.58 -7.80
CA GLN A 159 8.02 13.70 -6.85
C GLN A 159 7.70 13.28 -5.42
N VAL A 160 8.27 14.03 -4.48
CA VAL A 160 8.02 13.89 -3.05
C VAL A 160 7.19 15.07 -2.56
N TYR A 161 6.02 14.80 -1.98
CA TYR A 161 5.10 15.78 -1.42
C TYR A 161 5.09 15.61 0.10
N LEU A 162 5.58 16.58 0.85
CA LEU A 162 5.63 16.52 2.31
C LEU A 162 4.45 17.27 2.92
N GLY A 163 3.94 16.73 4.03
CA GLY A 163 3.00 17.45 4.88
C GLY A 163 3.64 18.64 5.58
N GLU A 164 2.83 19.65 5.92
CA GLU A 164 3.31 20.80 6.68
C GLU A 164 3.71 20.38 8.11
N ARG A 165 4.82 20.94 8.60
CA ARG A 165 5.23 20.75 9.99
C ARG A 165 4.46 21.70 10.89
N THR A 166 3.71 21.16 11.85
CA THR A 166 3.03 21.94 12.88
C THR A 166 4.07 22.70 13.73
N LYS A 167 3.88 24.00 13.84
CA LYS A 167 4.68 24.85 14.75
C LYS A 167 4.00 24.89 16.14
N PRO A 168 4.77 24.97 17.24
CA PRO A 168 4.18 25.24 18.53
C PRO A 168 3.33 26.51 18.51
N PHE A 169 2.20 26.47 19.19
CA PHE A 169 1.41 27.69 19.42
C PHE A 169 2.15 28.63 20.37
N ALA A 170 1.93 29.94 20.24
CA ALA A 170 2.69 30.92 21.01
C ALA A 170 2.41 30.92 22.52
N LYS A 171 1.25 30.37 22.94
CA LYS A 171 0.87 30.25 24.35
C LYS A 171 1.14 28.83 24.87
N ALA A 172 1.50 28.73 26.17
CA ALA A 172 1.59 27.47 26.86
C ALA A 172 0.19 26.86 27.07
N SER A 173 0.12 25.54 27.29
CA SER A 173 -1.16 24.83 27.41
C SER A 173 -2.01 25.26 28.61
N ASP A 174 -1.39 25.73 29.72
CA ASP A 174 -2.02 26.30 30.90
C ASP A 174 -2.58 27.71 30.71
N GLU A 175 -2.21 28.38 29.60
CA GLU A 175 -2.75 29.68 29.21
C GLU A 175 -3.94 29.58 28.22
N ILE A 176 -4.34 28.34 27.87
CA ILE A 176 -5.45 28.09 26.94
C ILE A 176 -6.65 27.60 27.71
N ASN A 177 -7.78 28.26 27.53
CA ASN A 177 -9.06 27.82 28.08
C ASN A 177 -9.75 26.92 27.03
N LEU A 178 -9.77 25.60 27.25
CA LEU A 178 -10.45 24.60 26.43
C LEU A 178 -11.84 24.28 26.94
#